data_6c07f48b3b943b7229203cbfed13656f
#
_entry.id   6c07f48b3b943b7229203cbfed13656f
#
_cell.length_a   1.000
_cell.length_b   1.000
_cell.length_c   1.000
_cell.angle_alpha   90.00
_cell.angle_beta   90.00
_cell.angle_gamma   90.00
#
_symmetry.space_group_name_H-M   'P 1'
#
loop_
_entity.id
_entity.type
_entity.pdbx_description
1 polymer ?
#
loop_
_entity_poly.entity_id
_entity_poly.type
_entity_poly.pdbx_seq_one_letter_code
_entity_poly.pdbx_strand_id
1 'polypeptide(L)' 'MTPSLNSSGLDRLIQRGRQSHDTAEGCHALAAADLLRADGTDTAMGRAKFEHSAASWSSRGDMLQRLVESREARLRPVAA' A
#
# COMPACT_ATOMS: atom_id res chain seq x y z
N MET A 1 28.38 -17.87 -1.31
CA MET A 1 28.35 -17.26 -0.97
C MET A 1 27.73 -16.16 -1.26
N THR A 2 27.71 -15.87 -2.07
CA THR A 2 26.87 -14.93 -2.49
C THR A 2 25.51 -14.96 -1.96
N PRO A 3 24.98 -16.06 -1.46
CA PRO A 3 23.64 -16.04 -0.92
C PRO A 3 23.41 -15.05 0.18
N SER A 4 24.35 -14.91 1.08
CA SER A 4 24.12 -13.99 2.16
C SER A 4 24.12 -12.56 1.68
N LEU A 5 24.98 -12.24 0.73
CA LEU A 5 25.01 -10.94 0.18
C LEU A 5 23.76 -10.66 -0.58
N ASN A 6 23.35 -11.61 -1.36
CA ASN A 6 22.13 -11.50 -2.11
C ASN A 6 20.92 -11.40 -1.20
N SER A 7 20.94 -12.15 -0.13
CA SER A 7 19.88 -12.11 0.85
C SER A 7 19.70 -10.72 1.41
N SER A 8 20.79 -10.12 1.79
CA SER A 8 20.76 -8.79 2.36
C SER A 8 20.24 -7.77 1.39
N GLY A 9 20.75 -7.81 0.15
CA GLY A 9 20.30 -6.89 -0.87
C GLY A 9 18.87 -7.15 -1.28
N LEU A 10 18.52 -8.42 -1.35
CA LEU A 10 17.20 -8.82 -1.71
C LEU A 10 16.19 -8.39 -0.66
N ASP A 11 16.55 -8.53 0.59
CA ASP A 11 15.67 -8.11 1.68
C ASP A 11 15.37 -6.62 1.60
N ARG A 12 16.36 -5.81 1.30
CA ARG A 12 16.14 -4.38 1.13
C ARG A 12 15.23 -4.07 -0.03
N LEU A 13 15.43 -4.77 -1.14
CA LEU A 13 14.58 -4.58 -2.30
C LEU A 13 13.16 -5.03 -2.02
N ILE A 14 13.03 -6.15 -1.33
CA ILE A 14 11.71 -6.64 -0.94
C ILE A 14 11.03 -5.65 0.00
N GLN A 15 11.76 -5.12 0.95
CA GLN A 15 11.20 -4.16 1.88
C GLN A 15 10.80 -2.87 1.20
N ARG A 16 11.56 -2.42 0.22
CA ARG A 16 11.18 -1.25 -0.55
C ARG A 16 9.99 -1.54 -1.44
N GLY A 17 9.98 -2.74 -2.03
CA GLY A 17 8.88 -3.14 -2.86
C GLY A 17 7.67 -3.60 -2.08
N ARG A 18 7.89 -3.95 -0.81
CA ARG A 18 6.79 -4.34 0.06
C ARG A 18 6.03 -3.07 0.43
N GLN A 19 4.78 -3.05 0.09
CA GLN A 19 3.99 -1.87 0.36
C GLN A 19 3.64 -1.83 1.84
N SER A 20 3.86 -0.69 2.44
CA SER A 20 3.60 -0.51 3.86
C SER A 20 2.12 -0.25 4.09
N HIS A 21 1.53 -0.98 5.00
CA HIS A 21 0.15 -0.74 5.39
C HIS A 21 0.05 0.47 6.33
N ASP A 22 1.16 1.11 6.64
CA ASP A 22 1.20 2.29 7.50
C ASP A 22 1.28 3.60 6.73
N THR A 23 1.35 3.54 5.42
CA THR A 23 1.39 4.75 4.58
C THR A 23 0.26 4.73 3.58
N ALA A 24 -0.18 5.91 3.17
CA ALA A 24 -1.22 6.04 2.17
C ALA A 24 -0.79 5.39 0.86
N GLU A 25 0.43 5.68 0.43
CA GLU A 25 0.96 5.11 -0.81
C GLU A 25 0.99 3.58 -0.75
N GLY A 26 1.46 3.05 0.37
CA GLY A 26 1.52 1.60 0.54
C GLY A 26 0.14 0.96 0.54
N CYS A 27 -0.83 1.58 1.21
CA CYS A 27 -2.19 1.07 1.22
C CYS A 27 -2.82 1.08 -0.17
N HIS A 28 -2.62 2.16 -0.92
CA HIS A 28 -3.14 2.24 -2.28
C HIS A 28 -2.48 1.22 -3.20
N ALA A 29 -1.19 0.96 -3.00
CA ALA A 29 -0.49 -0.06 -3.78
C ALA A 29 -1.01 -1.46 -3.44
N LEU A 30 -1.31 -1.72 -2.18
CA LEU A 30 -1.90 -3.00 -1.78
C LEU A 30 -3.29 -3.17 -2.38
N ALA A 31 -4.06 -2.10 -2.44
CA ALA A 31 -5.37 -2.14 -3.09
C ALA A 31 -5.24 -2.47 -4.57
N ALA A 32 -4.30 -1.84 -5.25
CA ALA A 32 -4.07 -2.10 -6.67
C ALA A 32 -3.64 -3.54 -6.90
N ALA A 33 -2.79 -4.08 -6.04
CA ALA A 33 -2.34 -5.46 -6.15
C ALA A 33 -3.52 -6.43 -5.98
N ASP A 34 -4.42 -6.14 -5.04
CA ASP A 34 -5.60 -6.98 -4.83
C ASP A 34 -6.54 -6.92 -6.02
N LEU A 35 -6.69 -5.77 -6.67
CA LEU A 35 -7.50 -5.67 -7.86
C LEU A 35 -6.93 -6.49 -9.01
N LEU A 36 -5.60 -6.53 -9.13
CA LEU A 36 -4.97 -7.39 -10.12
C LEU A 36 -5.23 -8.86 -9.82
N ARG A 37 -5.20 -9.24 -8.55
CA ARG A 37 -5.52 -10.61 -8.15
C ARG A 37 -6.96 -10.94 -8.46
N ALA A 38 -7.86 -9.98 -8.26
CA ALA A 38 -9.27 -10.16 -8.58
C ALA A 38 -9.45 -10.45 -10.07
N ASP A 39 -8.73 -9.71 -10.92
CA ASP A 39 -8.79 -9.91 -12.35
C ASP A 39 -8.33 -11.30 -12.76
N GLY A 40 -7.36 -11.86 -12.05
CA GLY A 40 -6.83 -13.19 -12.36
C GLY A 40 -7.58 -14.33 -11.71
N THR A 41 -8.64 -14.04 -10.96
CA THR A 41 -9.39 -15.06 -10.24
C THR A 41 -10.57 -15.54 -11.05
N ASP A 42 -10.69 -16.86 -11.19
CA ASP A 42 -11.73 -17.45 -12.03
C ASP A 42 -13.09 -17.54 -11.37
N THR A 43 -13.14 -17.48 -10.04
CA THR A 43 -14.40 -17.63 -9.34
C THR A 43 -14.94 -16.29 -8.89
N ALA A 44 -16.26 -16.17 -8.87
CA ALA A 44 -16.92 -14.95 -8.42
C ALA A 44 -16.61 -14.67 -6.95
N MET A 45 -16.60 -15.73 -6.14
CA MET A 45 -16.34 -15.59 -4.71
C MET A 45 -14.91 -15.10 -4.45
N GLY A 46 -13.93 -15.67 -5.16
CA GLY A 46 -12.55 -15.26 -5.02
C GLY A 46 -12.35 -13.82 -5.47
N ARG A 47 -12.99 -13.45 -6.57
CA ARG A 47 -12.92 -12.08 -7.07
C ARG A 47 -13.48 -11.10 -6.06
N ALA A 48 -14.65 -11.41 -5.51
CA ALA A 48 -15.29 -10.55 -4.52
C ALA A 48 -14.41 -10.38 -3.28
N LYS A 49 -13.73 -11.44 -2.88
CA LYS A 49 -12.85 -11.40 -1.73
C LYS A 49 -11.70 -10.41 -1.96
N PHE A 50 -11.06 -10.47 -3.12
CA PHE A 50 -9.98 -9.56 -3.43
C PHE A 50 -10.47 -8.12 -3.61
N GLU A 51 -11.65 -7.96 -4.20
CA GLU A 51 -12.24 -6.63 -4.35
C GLU A 51 -12.57 -6.00 -3.00
N HIS A 52 -13.07 -6.82 -2.09
CA HIS A 52 -13.36 -6.35 -0.73
C HIS A 52 -12.08 -5.93 -0.02
N SER A 53 -11.03 -6.73 -0.14
CA SER A 53 -9.74 -6.41 0.44
C SER A 53 -9.17 -5.13 -0.16
N ALA A 54 -9.28 -4.97 -1.47
CA ALA A 54 -8.82 -3.76 -2.15
C ALA A 54 -9.55 -2.53 -1.64
N ALA A 55 -10.86 -2.63 -1.44
CA ALA A 55 -11.65 -1.51 -0.93
C ALA A 55 -11.21 -1.13 0.48
N SER A 56 -10.90 -2.12 1.30
CA SER A 56 -10.42 -1.87 2.67
C SER A 56 -9.09 -1.14 2.66
N TRP A 57 -8.15 -1.60 1.83
CA TRP A 57 -6.86 -0.93 1.71
C TRP A 57 -6.98 0.48 1.17
N SER A 58 -7.85 0.66 0.19
CA SER A 58 -8.08 1.97 -0.40
C SER A 58 -8.64 2.95 0.62
N SER A 59 -9.60 2.52 1.42
CA SER A 59 -10.18 3.34 2.48
C SER A 59 -9.14 3.74 3.52
N ARG A 60 -8.29 2.79 3.90
CA ARG A 60 -7.23 3.07 4.84
C ARG A 60 -6.22 4.05 4.26
N GLY A 61 -5.88 3.87 2.99
CA GLY A 61 -4.98 4.79 2.31
C GLY A 61 -5.52 6.21 2.26
N ASP A 62 -6.80 6.34 1.96
CA ASP A 62 -7.46 7.65 1.93
C ASP A 62 -7.43 8.31 3.30
N MET A 63 -7.69 7.54 4.35
CA MET A 63 -7.65 8.05 5.70
C MET A 63 -6.24 8.55 6.07
N LEU A 64 -5.22 7.75 5.76
CA LEU A 64 -3.84 8.12 6.05
C LEU A 64 -3.42 9.34 5.26
N GLN A 65 -3.88 9.46 4.01
CA GLN A 65 -3.60 10.62 3.19
C GLN A 65 -4.19 11.89 3.81
N ARG A 66 -5.42 11.80 4.29
CA ARG A 66 -6.04 12.94 4.95
C ARG A 66 -5.30 13.34 6.22
N LEU A 67 -4.78 12.37 6.96
CA LEU A 67 -4.01 12.66 8.17
C LEU A 67 -2.71 13.38 7.84
N VAL A 68 -2.04 12.94 6.78
CA VAL A 68 -0.80 13.59 6.33
C VAL A 68 -1.09 15.03 5.90
N GLU A 69 -2.11 15.22 5.09
CA GLU A 69 -2.49 16.54 4.60
C GLU A 69 -2.88 17.45 5.74
N SER A 70 -3.59 16.93 6.71
CA SER A 70 -3.98 17.70 7.89
C SER A 70 -2.76 18.12 8.70
N ARG A 71 -1.79 17.23 8.86
CA ARG A 71 -0.55 17.55 9.56
C ARG A 71 0.24 18.62 8.82
N GLU A 72 0.35 18.48 7.51
CA GLU A 72 1.07 19.44 6.69
C GLU A 72 0.41 20.80 6.75
N ALA A 73 -0.90 20.83 6.74
CA ALA A 73 -1.63 22.10 6.86
C ALA A 73 -1.35 22.77 8.20
N ARG A 74 -1.26 21.99 9.28
CA ARG A 74 -0.97 22.56 10.59
C ARG A 74 0.46 23.07 10.71
N LEU A 75 1.39 22.44 9.99
CA LEU A 75 2.80 22.83 10.02
C LEU A 75 3.12 23.96 9.06
N ARG A 76 2.21 24.27 8.15
CA ARG A 76 2.42 25.30 7.17
C ARG A 76 2.37 26.67 7.85
N PRO A 77 3.33 27.57 7.55
CA PRO A 77 3.31 28.90 8.16
C PRO A 77 2.03 29.62 7.77
N VAL A 78 1.49 30.34 8.74
CA VAL A 78 0.31 31.14 8.48
C VAL A 78 0.73 32.30 7.61
N ALA A 79 0.02 32.51 6.51
CA ALA A 79 0.30 33.64 5.65
C ALA A 79 -0.04 34.92 6.41
N ALA A 80 0.91 35.77 6.51
CA ALA A 80 0.72 37.02 7.25
C ALA A 80 -0.14 37.99 6.47
#